data_b8d3f51c91cd5cf4789c7451815fce2b
#
_entry.id   b8d3f51c91cd5cf4789c7451815fce2b
#
_cell.length_a   1.000
_cell.length_b   1.000
_cell.length_c   1.000
_cell.angle_alpha   90.00
_cell.angle_beta   90.00
_cell.angle_gamma   90.00
#
_symmetry.space_group_name_H-M   'P 1'
#
loop_
_entity.id
_entity.type
_entity.pdbx_description
1 polymer ?
#
loop_
_entity_poly.entity_id
_entity_poly.type
_entity_poly.pdbx_seq_one_letter_code
_entity_poly.pdbx_strand_id
1 'polypeptide(L)'
;MMTSYLARRTFLHDVPAGLKLAGLAALSFLLLPVQDWRVLGAGAVAAALVFILLGRDACARLRLLRPLIPLLVMIAALHVVTGDWRDAASATLRLLLMVMLAELVTMTTTMAAMMAALAPLLRPLRYIGFNPQALTLAVALVIRFVPVLLETWQRRTEAWRARGGNRGTLRLVAPFVGDALRLADHVAEALTARGFTPSSRRTPPP
;
A
#
# COMPACT_ATOMS: atom_id res chain seq x y z
N MET A 1 -9.32 -6.48 -13.90
CA MET A 1 -8.31 -6.16 -12.86
C MET A 1 -8.53 -7.08 -11.69
N MET A 2 -7.52 -7.88 -11.34
CA MET A 2 -7.62 -8.80 -10.22
C MET A 2 -7.64 -7.99 -8.93
N THR A 3 -8.76 -8.01 -8.25
CA THR A 3 -8.86 -7.53 -6.87
C THR A 3 -7.90 -8.35 -6.03
N SER A 4 -6.89 -7.67 -5.48
CA SER A 4 -5.82 -8.29 -4.66
C SER A 4 -6.32 -8.86 -3.33
N TYR A 5 -7.63 -8.92 -3.15
CA TYR A 5 -8.30 -9.29 -1.92
C TYR A 5 -8.78 -10.75 -1.97
N LEU A 6 -8.39 -11.54 -0.98
CA LEU A 6 -8.93 -12.88 -0.77
C LEU A 6 -10.39 -12.78 -0.30
N ALA A 7 -11.32 -13.27 -1.14
CA ALA A 7 -12.77 -13.29 -0.83
C ALA A 7 -13.14 -14.20 0.35
N ARG A 8 -12.21 -15.03 0.84
CA ARG A 8 -12.44 -15.97 1.95
C ARG A 8 -12.14 -15.28 3.27
N ARG A 9 -13.14 -15.07 4.11
CA ARG A 9 -12.98 -14.54 5.47
C ARG A 9 -12.12 -15.51 6.29
N THR A 10 -10.96 -15.05 6.70
CA THR A 10 -10.04 -15.77 7.59
C THR A 10 -9.96 -14.96 8.89
N PHE A 11 -9.60 -15.58 10.00
CA PHE A 11 -9.40 -14.92 11.32
C PHE A 11 -8.53 -13.65 11.24
N LEU A 12 -7.62 -13.58 10.28
CA LEU A 12 -6.82 -12.39 10.01
C LEU A 12 -7.65 -11.19 9.52
N HIS A 13 -8.85 -11.38 8.98
CA HIS A 13 -9.68 -10.26 8.49
C HIS A 13 -10.30 -9.43 9.61
N ASP A 14 -10.50 -10.02 10.79
CA ASP A 14 -11.12 -9.36 11.96
C ASP A 14 -10.16 -8.43 12.71
N VAL A 15 -8.85 -8.55 12.45
CA VAL A 15 -7.84 -7.67 13.04
C VAL A 15 -7.82 -6.32 12.31
N PRO A 16 -7.92 -5.18 13.02
CA PRO A 16 -7.90 -3.85 12.41
C PRO A 16 -6.61 -3.63 11.61
N ALA A 17 -6.75 -3.05 10.42
CA ALA A 17 -5.64 -2.85 9.48
C ALA A 17 -4.46 -2.09 10.09
N GLY A 18 -4.72 -1.15 10.99
CA GLY A 18 -3.69 -0.41 11.71
C GLY A 18 -2.80 -1.29 12.58
N LEU A 19 -3.39 -2.27 13.27
CA LEU A 19 -2.66 -3.24 14.10
C LEU A 19 -1.79 -4.17 13.24
N LYS A 20 -2.26 -4.59 12.06
CA LYS A 20 -1.48 -5.39 11.11
C LYS A 20 -0.28 -4.63 10.57
N LEU A 21 -0.49 -3.37 10.17
CA LEU A 21 0.58 -2.51 9.66
C LEU A 21 1.60 -2.19 10.75
N ALA A 22 1.14 -1.89 11.97
CA ALA A 22 2.02 -1.67 13.11
C ALA A 22 2.78 -2.95 13.50
N GLY A 23 2.10 -4.10 13.49
CA GLY A 23 2.72 -5.40 13.71
C GLY A 23 3.77 -5.74 12.65
N LEU A 24 3.49 -5.48 11.38
CA LEU A 24 4.46 -5.65 10.29
C LEU A 24 5.68 -4.74 10.48
N ALA A 25 5.46 -3.47 10.81
CA ALA A 25 6.52 -2.51 11.07
C ALA A 25 7.37 -2.94 12.28
N ALA A 26 6.73 -3.30 13.39
CA ALA A 26 7.41 -3.78 14.60
C ALA A 26 8.22 -5.05 14.32
N LEU A 27 7.64 -6.01 13.59
CA LEU A 27 8.32 -7.25 13.22
C LEU A 27 9.49 -6.98 12.27
N SER A 28 9.34 -6.04 11.32
CA SER A 28 10.45 -5.61 10.45
C SER A 28 11.60 -5.01 11.25
N PHE A 29 11.30 -4.17 12.24
CA PHE A 29 12.31 -3.60 13.15
C PHE A 29 12.97 -4.67 14.01
N LEU A 30 12.20 -5.63 14.53
CA LEU A 30 12.71 -6.71 15.35
C LEU A 30 13.61 -7.67 14.57
N LEU A 31 13.36 -7.85 13.27
CA LEU A 31 14.16 -8.70 12.39
C LEU A 31 15.48 -8.04 11.94
N LEU A 32 15.64 -6.71 12.09
CA LEU A 32 16.86 -6.00 11.70
C LEU A 32 18.12 -6.52 12.42
N PRO A 33 18.15 -6.67 13.77
CA PRO A 33 19.32 -7.13 14.49
C PRO A 33 19.54 -8.64 14.43
N VAL A 34 18.57 -9.42 13.94
CA VAL A 34 18.68 -10.89 13.89
C VAL A 34 19.62 -11.31 12.77
N GLN A 35 20.80 -11.80 13.12
CA GLN A 35 21.80 -12.30 12.17
C GLN A 35 21.78 -13.82 12.00
N ASP A 36 21.12 -14.54 12.90
CA ASP A 36 21.02 -15.99 12.85
C ASP A 36 20.12 -16.45 11.69
N TRP A 37 20.78 -17.04 10.67
CA TRP A 37 20.10 -17.61 9.51
C TRP A 37 19.07 -18.70 9.86
N ARG A 38 19.27 -19.40 10.99
CA ARG A 38 18.33 -20.44 11.47
C ARG A 38 17.00 -19.86 11.92
N VAL A 39 17.05 -18.73 12.66
CA VAL A 39 15.86 -18.03 13.15
C VAL A 39 15.10 -17.43 11.97
N LEU A 40 15.81 -16.82 11.02
CA LEU A 40 15.22 -16.27 9.80
C LEU A 40 14.61 -17.37 8.91
N GLY A 41 15.30 -18.51 8.80
CA GLY A 41 14.80 -19.69 8.10
C GLY A 41 13.52 -20.26 8.73
N ALA A 42 13.49 -20.40 10.06
CA ALA A 42 12.31 -20.82 10.79
C ALA A 42 11.13 -19.84 10.57
N GLY A 43 11.40 -18.53 10.60
CA GLY A 43 10.41 -17.50 10.28
C GLY A 43 9.88 -17.61 8.86
N ALA A 44 10.74 -17.85 7.87
CA ALA A 44 10.33 -18.03 6.48
C ALA A 44 9.47 -19.29 6.29
N VAL A 45 9.83 -20.39 6.95
CA VAL A 45 9.02 -21.62 6.96
C VAL A 45 7.68 -21.39 7.62
N ALA A 46 7.63 -20.69 8.76
CA ALA A 46 6.38 -20.35 9.43
C ALA A 46 5.48 -19.46 8.55
N ALA A 47 6.04 -18.47 7.88
CA ALA A 47 5.32 -17.64 6.91
C ALA A 47 4.81 -18.48 5.73
N ALA A 48 5.60 -19.39 5.18
CA ALA A 48 5.18 -20.30 4.11
C ALA A 48 4.03 -21.21 4.55
N LEU A 49 4.07 -21.73 5.78
CA LEU A 49 2.98 -22.51 6.35
C LEU A 49 1.69 -21.71 6.45
N VAL A 50 1.76 -20.45 6.86
CA VAL A 50 0.59 -19.56 6.88
C VAL A 50 0.00 -19.39 5.49
N PHE A 51 0.84 -19.24 4.44
CA PHE A 51 0.37 -19.18 3.06
C PHE A 51 -0.32 -20.46 2.61
N ILE A 52 0.20 -21.63 3.01
CA ILE A 52 -0.41 -22.95 2.71
C ILE A 52 -1.77 -23.07 3.40
N LEU A 53 -1.88 -22.63 4.66
CA LEU A 53 -3.13 -22.64 5.42
C LEU A 53 -4.19 -21.68 4.86
N LEU A 54 -3.76 -20.56 4.25
CA LEU A 54 -4.66 -19.61 3.59
C LEU A 54 -5.23 -20.15 2.27
N GLY A 55 -4.68 -21.23 1.73
CA GLY A 55 -5.23 -21.97 0.60
C GLY A 55 -4.53 -21.70 -0.75
N ARG A 56 -5.07 -22.36 -1.79
CA ARG A 56 -4.48 -22.40 -3.14
C ARG A 56 -4.34 -21.02 -3.80
N ASP A 57 -5.23 -20.09 -3.48
CA ASP A 57 -5.21 -18.74 -4.04
C ASP A 57 -4.04 -17.93 -3.45
N ALA A 58 -3.71 -18.11 -2.18
CA ALA A 58 -2.55 -17.52 -1.55
C ALA A 58 -1.25 -18.13 -2.11
N CYS A 59 -1.20 -19.45 -2.31
CA CYS A 59 -0.06 -20.13 -2.93
C CYS A 59 0.16 -19.70 -4.41
N ALA A 60 -0.92 -19.42 -5.15
CA ALA A 60 -0.80 -18.92 -6.52
C ALA A 60 -0.08 -17.55 -6.57
N ARG A 61 -0.21 -16.75 -5.52
CA ARG A 61 0.48 -15.47 -5.41
C ARG A 61 1.95 -15.58 -5.02
N LEU A 62 2.39 -16.67 -4.37
CA LEU A 62 3.82 -16.94 -4.27
C LEU A 62 4.50 -16.99 -5.65
N ARG A 63 3.74 -17.32 -6.71
CA ARG A 63 4.26 -17.22 -8.08
C ARG A 63 4.55 -15.78 -8.52
N LEU A 64 3.88 -14.76 -7.93
CA LEU A 64 4.21 -13.35 -8.15
C LEU A 64 5.57 -12.97 -7.54
N LEU A 65 6.12 -13.78 -6.62
CA LEU A 65 7.48 -13.60 -6.10
C LEU A 65 8.57 -14.12 -7.07
N ARG A 66 8.19 -14.77 -8.18
CA ARG A 66 9.16 -15.23 -9.18
C ARG A 66 10.09 -14.11 -9.70
N PRO A 67 9.62 -12.90 -10.01
CA PRO A 67 10.51 -11.81 -10.42
C PRO A 67 11.46 -11.36 -9.30
N LEU A 68 11.22 -11.74 -8.05
CA LEU A 68 12.12 -11.48 -6.92
C LEU A 68 13.30 -12.47 -6.88
N ILE A 69 13.14 -13.66 -7.47
CA ILE A 69 14.17 -14.70 -7.48
C ILE A 69 15.49 -14.21 -8.05
N PRO A 70 15.55 -13.57 -9.24
CA PRO A 70 16.82 -13.09 -9.77
C PRO A 70 17.47 -12.02 -8.88
N LEU A 71 16.68 -11.20 -8.23
CA LEU A 71 17.17 -10.21 -7.25
C LEU A 71 17.76 -10.89 -6.02
N LEU A 72 17.09 -11.90 -5.47
CA LEU A 72 17.57 -12.68 -4.33
C LEU A 72 18.87 -13.41 -4.67
N VAL A 73 18.95 -14.01 -5.85
CA VAL A 73 20.16 -14.69 -6.35
C VAL A 73 21.29 -13.70 -6.52
N MET A 74 21.03 -12.53 -7.07
CA MET A 74 22.03 -11.48 -7.22
C MET A 74 22.58 -11.00 -5.87
N ILE A 75 21.71 -10.77 -4.89
CA ILE A 75 22.09 -10.35 -3.53
C ILE A 75 22.91 -11.47 -2.86
N ALA A 76 22.45 -12.72 -2.97
CA ALA A 76 23.17 -13.86 -2.41
C ALA A 76 24.56 -14.01 -3.04
N ALA A 77 24.67 -13.91 -4.37
CA ALA A 77 25.93 -13.98 -5.08
C ALA A 77 26.89 -12.86 -4.68
N LEU A 78 26.40 -11.63 -4.56
CA LEU A 78 27.19 -10.49 -4.13
C LEU A 78 27.76 -10.69 -2.72
N HIS A 79 26.95 -11.17 -1.79
CA HIS A 79 27.39 -11.42 -0.41
C HIS A 79 28.36 -12.60 -0.31
N VAL A 80 28.22 -13.63 -1.14
CA VAL A 80 29.17 -14.74 -1.19
C VAL A 80 30.54 -14.28 -1.69
N VAL A 81 30.58 -13.34 -2.63
CA VAL A 81 31.83 -12.78 -3.16
C VAL A 81 32.51 -11.82 -2.19
N THR A 82 31.73 -11.09 -1.40
CA THR A 82 32.24 -10.01 -0.52
C THR A 82 32.42 -10.43 0.94
N GLY A 83 31.86 -11.54 1.39
CA GLY A 83 31.83 -11.92 2.79
C GLY A 83 31.55 -13.41 3.03
N ASP A 84 31.06 -13.69 4.23
CA ASP A 84 30.76 -15.04 4.69
C ASP A 84 29.43 -15.53 4.12
N TRP A 85 29.35 -16.82 3.75
CA TRP A 85 28.10 -17.45 3.27
C TRP A 85 26.94 -17.33 4.27
N ARG A 86 27.25 -17.18 5.57
CA ARG A 86 26.26 -16.96 6.64
C ARG A 86 25.54 -15.62 6.49
N ASP A 87 26.29 -14.59 6.16
CA ASP A 87 25.76 -13.25 5.94
C ASP A 87 24.92 -13.21 4.66
N ALA A 88 25.37 -13.89 3.61
CA ALA A 88 24.58 -14.08 2.39
C ALA A 88 23.24 -14.74 2.68
N ALA A 89 23.24 -15.83 3.46
CA ALA A 89 22.03 -16.57 3.82
C ALA A 89 21.11 -15.71 4.70
N SER A 90 21.64 -15.02 5.71
CA SER A 90 20.85 -14.19 6.62
C SER A 90 20.21 -13.01 5.89
N ALA A 91 20.94 -12.31 5.03
CA ALA A 91 20.42 -11.19 4.23
C ALA A 91 19.30 -11.65 3.27
N THR A 92 19.53 -12.75 2.55
CA THR A 92 18.57 -13.30 1.58
C THR A 92 17.30 -13.79 2.27
N LEU A 93 17.43 -14.56 3.37
CA LEU A 93 16.29 -15.05 4.13
C LEU A 93 15.50 -13.92 4.78
N ARG A 94 16.17 -12.89 5.31
CA ARG A 94 15.52 -11.71 5.88
C ARG A 94 14.66 -11.01 4.83
N LEU A 95 15.22 -10.76 3.65
CA LEU A 95 14.52 -10.09 2.57
C LEU A 95 13.32 -10.93 2.09
N LEU A 96 13.50 -12.23 1.93
CA LEU A 96 12.43 -13.15 1.58
C LEU A 96 11.30 -13.12 2.62
N LEU A 97 11.64 -13.21 3.90
CA LEU A 97 10.69 -13.19 5.01
C LEU A 97 9.91 -11.88 5.05
N MET A 98 10.61 -10.74 4.93
CA MET A 98 9.95 -9.42 4.92
C MET A 98 8.96 -9.29 3.75
N VAL A 99 9.34 -9.73 2.56
CA VAL A 99 8.45 -9.68 1.39
C VAL A 99 7.25 -10.60 1.57
N MET A 100 7.45 -11.82 2.11
CA MET A 100 6.34 -12.73 2.40
C MET A 100 5.35 -12.12 3.41
N LEU A 101 5.85 -11.51 4.47
CA LEU A 101 5.02 -10.85 5.49
C LEU A 101 4.27 -9.64 4.91
N ALA A 102 4.94 -8.83 4.09
CA ALA A 102 4.31 -7.69 3.41
C ALA A 102 3.18 -8.16 2.47
N GLU A 103 3.41 -9.22 1.70
CA GLU A 103 2.40 -9.80 0.82
C GLU A 103 1.22 -10.37 1.62
N LEU A 104 1.47 -11.00 2.76
CA LEU A 104 0.43 -11.49 3.65
C LEU A 104 -0.49 -10.36 4.13
N VAL A 105 0.08 -9.23 4.55
CA VAL A 105 -0.68 -8.05 4.97
C VAL A 105 -1.46 -7.47 3.80
N THR A 106 -0.85 -7.36 2.63
CA THR A 106 -1.49 -6.84 1.41
C THR A 106 -2.70 -7.67 0.98
N MET A 107 -2.61 -9.00 1.08
CA MET A 107 -3.72 -9.90 0.75
C MET A 107 -4.87 -9.85 1.75
N THR A 108 -4.55 -9.64 3.03
CA THR A 108 -5.54 -9.67 4.13
C THR A 108 -6.14 -8.33 4.45
N THR A 109 -5.68 -7.26 3.77
CA THR A 109 -6.11 -5.89 4.06
C THR A 109 -6.63 -5.21 2.80
N THR A 110 -7.84 -4.67 2.85
CA THR A 110 -8.40 -3.91 1.72
C THR A 110 -7.72 -2.55 1.60
N MET A 111 -7.70 -1.99 0.39
CA MET A 111 -7.17 -0.65 0.12
C MET A 111 -7.84 0.41 1.01
N ALA A 112 -9.17 0.32 1.17
CA ALA A 112 -9.93 1.22 2.04
C ALA A 112 -9.52 1.09 3.53
N ALA A 113 -9.26 -0.14 4.01
CA ALA A 113 -8.80 -0.37 5.37
C ALA A 113 -7.37 0.14 5.60
N MET A 114 -6.49 0.04 4.60
CA MET A 114 -5.14 0.63 4.66
C MET A 114 -5.21 2.15 4.75
N MET A 115 -6.05 2.79 3.95
CA MET A 115 -6.26 4.25 4.01
C MET A 115 -6.84 4.68 5.35
N ALA A 116 -7.83 3.96 5.87
CA ALA A 116 -8.41 4.23 7.18
C ALA A 116 -7.39 4.09 8.32
N ALA A 117 -6.45 3.15 8.19
CA ALA A 117 -5.37 2.95 9.14
C ALA A 117 -4.31 4.08 9.11
N LEU A 118 -4.12 4.72 7.95
CA LEU A 118 -3.21 5.86 7.80
C LEU A 118 -3.81 7.15 8.40
N ALA A 119 -5.13 7.28 8.43
CA ALA A 119 -5.81 8.49 8.90
C ALA A 119 -5.37 8.95 10.32
N PRO A 120 -5.22 8.07 11.34
CA PRO A 120 -4.74 8.48 12.66
C PRO A 120 -3.25 8.91 12.66
N LEU A 121 -2.41 8.36 11.76
CA LEU A 121 -1.00 8.77 11.64
C LEU A 121 -0.85 10.20 11.13
N LEU A 122 -1.85 10.73 10.45
CA LEU A 122 -1.86 12.12 9.96
C LEU A 122 -2.31 13.11 11.07
N ARG A 123 -2.84 12.63 12.19
CA ARG A 123 -3.25 13.50 13.32
C ARG A 123 -2.10 14.33 13.92
N PRO A 124 -0.86 13.82 14.09
CA PRO A 124 0.24 14.64 14.64
C PRO A 124 0.65 15.80 13.72
N LEU A 125 0.31 15.80 12.42
CA LEU A 125 0.51 16.95 11.53
C LEU A 125 -0.24 18.22 11.99
N ARG A 126 -1.19 18.07 12.93
CA ARG A 126 -1.85 19.21 13.60
C ARG A 126 -0.86 20.14 14.32
N TYR A 127 0.27 19.61 14.78
CA TYR A 127 1.27 20.39 15.51
C TYR A 127 2.13 21.27 14.60
N ILE A 128 2.06 21.10 13.27
CA ILE A 128 2.85 21.83 12.28
C ILE A 128 2.09 23.08 11.74
N GLY A 129 1.05 23.55 12.44
CA GLY A 129 0.34 24.80 12.08
C GLY A 129 -0.74 24.62 11.00
N PHE A 130 -1.07 23.41 10.58
CA PHE A 130 -2.20 23.15 9.70
C PHE A 130 -3.53 23.26 10.45
N ASN A 131 -4.53 23.87 9.82
CA ASN A 131 -5.89 23.92 10.37
C ASN A 131 -6.42 22.49 10.52
N PRO A 132 -6.71 22.03 11.77
CA PRO A 132 -7.11 20.64 12.02
C PRO A 132 -8.41 20.25 11.33
N GLN A 133 -9.32 21.20 11.14
CA GLN A 133 -10.58 20.96 10.45
C GLN A 133 -10.37 20.75 8.93
N ALA A 134 -9.50 21.57 8.31
CA ALA A 134 -9.15 21.43 6.90
C ALA A 134 -8.42 20.09 6.64
N LEU A 135 -7.50 19.69 7.52
CA LEU A 135 -6.79 18.42 7.38
C LEU A 135 -7.73 17.22 7.52
N THR A 136 -8.62 17.25 8.52
CA THR A 136 -9.61 16.17 8.72
C THR A 136 -10.53 16.06 7.52
N LEU A 137 -10.98 17.20 6.97
CA LEU A 137 -11.81 17.23 5.77
C LEU A 137 -11.04 16.70 4.55
N ALA A 138 -9.78 17.12 4.36
CA ALA A 138 -8.94 16.65 3.25
C ALA A 138 -8.77 15.12 3.29
N VAL A 139 -8.48 14.55 4.46
CA VAL A 139 -8.36 13.09 4.64
C VAL A 139 -9.68 12.38 4.33
N ALA A 140 -10.80 12.92 4.82
CA ALA A 140 -12.11 12.35 4.55
C ALA A 140 -12.46 12.39 3.05
N LEU A 141 -12.11 13.49 2.36
CA LEU A 141 -12.28 13.63 0.92
C LEU A 141 -11.41 12.64 0.15
N VAL A 142 -10.15 12.47 0.53
CA VAL A 142 -9.26 11.47 -0.11
C VAL A 142 -9.84 10.07 0.01
N ILE A 143 -10.25 9.65 1.23
CA ILE A 143 -10.85 8.32 1.45
C ILE A 143 -12.11 8.14 0.58
N ARG A 144 -12.90 9.19 0.42
CA ARG A 144 -14.12 9.15 -0.38
C ARG A 144 -13.85 9.13 -1.89
N PHE A 145 -12.89 9.95 -2.37
CA PHE A 145 -12.68 10.14 -3.81
C PHE A 145 -11.72 9.14 -4.44
N VAL A 146 -10.84 8.49 -3.67
CA VAL A 146 -9.97 7.45 -4.22
C VAL A 146 -10.74 6.35 -4.93
N PRO A 147 -11.80 5.74 -4.36
CA PRO A 147 -12.56 4.74 -5.10
C PRO A 147 -13.24 5.30 -6.36
N VAL A 148 -13.73 6.54 -6.34
CA VAL A 148 -14.33 7.21 -7.51
C VAL A 148 -13.30 7.41 -8.63
N LEU A 149 -12.11 7.85 -8.28
CA LEU A 149 -11.01 8.03 -9.24
C LEU A 149 -10.55 6.67 -9.83
N LEU A 150 -10.47 5.63 -9.01
CA LEU A 150 -10.14 4.28 -9.48
C LEU A 150 -11.19 3.75 -10.46
N GLU A 151 -12.47 3.97 -10.18
CA GLU A 151 -13.55 3.59 -11.08
C GLU A 151 -13.49 4.37 -12.40
N THR A 152 -13.25 5.68 -12.34
CA THR A 152 -13.07 6.53 -13.54
C THR A 152 -11.90 6.03 -14.39
N TRP A 153 -10.77 5.68 -13.76
CA TRP A 153 -9.63 5.10 -14.45
C TRP A 153 -9.98 3.77 -15.13
N GLN A 154 -10.70 2.89 -14.44
CA GLN A 154 -11.11 1.59 -14.97
C GLN A 154 -12.01 1.77 -16.19
N ARG A 155 -13.07 2.60 -16.09
CA ARG A 155 -13.97 2.91 -17.20
C ARG A 155 -13.23 3.47 -18.42
N ARG A 156 -12.25 4.36 -18.21
CA ARG A 156 -11.43 4.90 -19.31
C ARG A 156 -10.56 3.82 -19.95
N THR A 157 -9.99 2.96 -19.14
CA THR A 157 -9.15 1.86 -19.63
C THR A 157 -9.97 0.85 -20.44
N GLU A 158 -11.17 0.54 -20.00
CA GLU A 158 -12.12 -0.32 -20.72
C GLU A 158 -12.56 0.30 -22.05
N ALA A 159 -12.94 1.57 -22.03
CA ALA A 159 -13.32 2.30 -23.24
C ALA A 159 -12.16 2.39 -24.25
N TRP A 160 -10.93 2.55 -23.77
CA TRP A 160 -9.75 2.54 -24.62
C TRP A 160 -9.52 1.18 -25.27
N ARG A 161 -9.65 0.10 -24.50
CA ARG A 161 -9.53 -1.27 -25.01
C ARG A 161 -10.61 -1.61 -26.03
N ALA A 162 -11.85 -1.19 -25.77
CA ALA A 162 -12.97 -1.39 -26.70
C ALA A 162 -12.75 -0.72 -28.07
N ARG A 163 -11.97 0.37 -28.12
CA ARG A 163 -11.57 1.07 -29.35
C ARG A 163 -10.29 0.49 -30.00
N GLY A 164 -9.84 -0.71 -29.61
CA GLY A 164 -8.65 -1.36 -30.16
C GLY A 164 -7.32 -0.83 -29.59
N GLY A 165 -7.35 -0.03 -28.56
CA GLY A 165 -6.15 0.49 -27.88
C GLY A 165 -5.43 -0.60 -27.10
N ASN A 166 -4.36 -1.14 -27.63
CA ASN A 166 -3.59 -2.23 -26.99
C ASN A 166 -2.27 -1.77 -26.35
N ARG A 167 -1.75 -0.58 -26.70
CA ARG A 167 -0.49 -0.04 -26.21
C ARG A 167 -0.65 1.44 -25.86
N GLY A 168 -0.18 1.84 -24.66
CA GLY A 168 -0.07 3.25 -24.30
C GLY A 168 -1.09 3.73 -23.26
N THR A 169 -1.16 3.07 -22.10
CA THR A 169 -1.91 3.55 -20.93
C THR A 169 -1.51 4.98 -20.53
N LEU A 170 -0.28 5.42 -20.88
CA LEU A 170 0.20 6.78 -20.65
C LEU A 170 -0.65 7.86 -21.35
N ARG A 171 -1.26 7.55 -22.50
CA ARG A 171 -2.16 8.49 -23.21
C ARG A 171 -3.46 8.76 -22.46
N LEU A 172 -3.82 7.88 -21.52
CA LEU A 172 -5.01 8.05 -20.67
C LEU A 172 -4.76 8.93 -19.45
N VAL A 173 -3.49 9.19 -19.10
CA VAL A 173 -3.13 9.96 -17.91
C VAL A 173 -3.61 11.41 -18.06
N ALA A 174 -3.36 12.07 -19.19
CA ALA A 174 -3.74 13.46 -19.39
C ALA A 174 -5.28 13.68 -19.26
N PRO A 175 -6.15 12.93 -19.96
CA PRO A 175 -7.59 13.08 -19.78
C PRO A 175 -8.06 12.64 -18.40
N PHE A 176 -7.41 11.70 -17.74
CA PHE A 176 -7.73 11.30 -16.36
C PHE A 176 -7.41 12.42 -15.36
N VAL A 177 -6.25 13.07 -15.51
CA VAL A 177 -5.88 14.22 -14.68
C VAL A 177 -6.88 15.37 -14.89
N GLY A 178 -7.32 15.60 -16.12
CA GLY A 178 -8.37 16.59 -16.42
C GLY A 178 -9.68 16.32 -15.67
N ASP A 179 -10.13 15.05 -15.61
CA ASP A 179 -11.33 14.69 -14.84
C ASP A 179 -11.12 14.85 -13.33
N ALA A 180 -9.93 14.48 -12.82
CA ALA A 180 -9.61 14.64 -11.41
C ALA A 180 -9.59 16.12 -11.00
N LEU A 181 -9.05 17.00 -11.83
CA LEU A 181 -9.06 18.45 -11.59
C LEU A 181 -10.49 19.02 -11.62
N ARG A 182 -11.31 18.65 -12.60
CA ARG A 182 -12.71 19.07 -12.63
C ARG A 182 -13.48 18.60 -11.39
N LEU A 183 -13.23 17.38 -10.94
CA LEU A 183 -13.83 16.87 -9.71
C LEU A 183 -13.37 17.70 -8.49
N ALA A 184 -12.11 18.09 -8.43
CA ALA A 184 -11.57 18.95 -7.36
C ALA A 184 -12.22 20.34 -7.38
N ASP A 185 -12.41 20.94 -8.56
CA ASP A 185 -13.07 22.23 -8.71
C ASP A 185 -14.54 22.18 -8.23
N HIS A 186 -15.30 21.17 -8.66
CA HIS A 186 -16.68 21.00 -8.20
C HIS A 186 -16.78 20.81 -6.67
N VAL A 187 -15.81 20.08 -6.09
CA VAL A 187 -15.76 19.91 -4.62
C VAL A 187 -15.43 21.22 -3.93
N ALA A 188 -14.48 22.01 -4.48
CA ALA A 188 -14.11 23.30 -3.94
C ALA A 188 -15.30 24.29 -3.98
N GLU A 189 -16.03 24.36 -5.09
CA GLU A 189 -17.27 25.14 -5.23
C GLU A 189 -18.33 24.72 -4.21
N ALA A 190 -18.56 23.40 -4.07
CA ALA A 190 -19.53 22.87 -3.12
C ALA A 190 -19.14 23.19 -1.66
N LEU A 191 -17.85 23.19 -1.33
CA LEU A 191 -17.36 23.55 -0.01
C LEU A 191 -17.51 25.04 0.27
N THR A 192 -17.19 25.91 -0.69
CA THR A 192 -17.41 27.37 -0.59
C THR A 192 -18.89 27.69 -0.43
N ALA A 193 -19.77 27.04 -1.19
CA ALA A 193 -21.22 27.20 -1.05
C ALA A 193 -21.75 26.79 0.34
N ARG A 194 -21.05 25.88 1.03
CA ARG A 194 -21.35 25.46 2.41
C ARG A 194 -20.64 26.31 3.48
N GLY A 195 -20.01 27.42 3.10
CA GLY A 195 -19.33 28.33 4.02
C GLY A 195 -17.98 27.84 4.52
N PHE A 196 -17.40 26.82 3.88
CA PHE A 196 -16.04 26.40 4.18
C PHE A 196 -15.05 27.33 3.45
N THR A 197 -14.62 28.40 4.13
CA THR A 197 -13.50 29.22 3.65
C THR A 197 -12.21 28.63 4.19
N PRO A 198 -11.26 28.20 3.33
CA PRO A 198 -9.91 27.93 3.81
C PRO A 198 -9.45 29.23 4.46
N SER A 199 -8.96 29.17 5.70
CA SER A 199 -8.46 30.32 6.43
C SER A 199 -7.22 30.87 5.70
N SER A 200 -7.45 31.60 4.62
CA SER A 200 -6.45 32.48 4.05
C SER A 200 -6.26 33.59 5.06
N ARG A 201 -5.05 33.70 5.62
CA ARG A 201 -4.46 34.83 6.36
C ARG A 201 -5.49 35.90 6.66
N ARG A 202 -5.87 36.06 7.93
CA ARG A 202 -6.48 37.29 8.39
C ARG A 202 -5.51 38.41 7.98
N THR A 203 -5.81 39.10 6.90
CA THR A 203 -5.36 40.47 6.75
C THR A 203 -6.00 41.24 7.89
N PRO A 204 -5.22 41.89 8.78
CA PRO A 204 -5.81 42.76 9.77
C PRO A 204 -6.62 43.85 9.03
N PRO A 205 -7.78 44.23 9.54
CA PRO A 205 -8.54 45.37 8.98
C PRO A 205 -7.72 46.63 9.04
N PRO A 206 -7.88 47.56 8.06
CA PRO A 206 -7.19 48.82 8.00
C PRO A 206 -7.46 49.68 9.22
#